data_f0d579612f5bd9e43aeebaa5e3b4f9d7
#
_entry.id   f0d579612f5bd9e43aeebaa5e3b4f9d7
#
_cell.length_a   1.000
_cell.length_b   1.000
_cell.length_c   1.000
_cell.angle_alpha   90.00
_cell.angle_beta   90.00
_cell.angle_gamma   90.00
#
_symmetry.space_group_name_H-M   'P 1'
#
loop_
_entity.id
_entity.type
_entity.pdbx_description
1 polymer ?
#
loop_
_entity_poly.entity_id
_entity_poly.type
_entity_poly.pdbx_seq_one_letter_code
_entity_poly.pdbx_strand_id
1 'polypeptide(L)'
;MNPSNSSNADNPLGIAPIGSLLAKFAIPAIISMLVNALYNIVDQIFIGQGVGMLGNAATNIAFPVTTISTAAALLLGIGGASNYNLEMGAGKEHKASEIAGSALTTLVITGVSVAAIILLFLHPLLVFFGATDTVMPYATDYVSIIAIGLPFFTLSVGGNHLIRADRSPTYSMMCTLTGAIINTILDPLFIFGFKWGIKGGAWATVIGQVVSAILVVIYFTKFRKMYLDRSMLKPKLIHLRAITSLGLASGINQIAIAAVQIVMNNILRYYGAASVYGSDIPIACVGIVSKVNMVFLAICIGISQGAQPIWGFNYGARKYDRVRQTYRYSATACTIIATIFFLCFQLFPHQIVGMFGGGSNLYFKFAEKYLRIFMLLTFANGIQPMSAGFFTSIGKATLGIIMSLTRQVIFLLPLVVIFPMFMGIDGVMYAGPIADTAAFILAVVFARKELGKMKNA
;
A
#
# COMPACT_ATOMS: atom_id res chain seq x y z
N MET A 1 38.60 -7.29 -16.31
CA MET A 1 38.51 -7.75 -14.93
C MET A 1 37.07 -8.15 -14.67
N ASN A 2 36.82 -9.43 -14.43
CA ASN A 2 35.45 -9.97 -14.16
C ASN A 2 34.97 -9.48 -12.81
N PRO A 3 33.79 -8.80 -12.70
CA PRO A 3 33.26 -8.33 -11.41
C PRO A 3 32.49 -9.43 -10.64
N SER A 4 32.77 -10.71 -10.92
CA SER A 4 31.96 -11.83 -10.44
C SER A 4 32.42 -12.47 -9.12
N ASN A 5 33.21 -11.79 -8.29
CA ASN A 5 33.71 -12.37 -7.03
C ASN A 5 33.54 -11.48 -5.80
N SER A 6 32.57 -10.57 -5.76
CA SER A 6 32.05 -10.11 -4.44
C SER A 6 31.15 -11.22 -3.91
N SER A 7 31.74 -12.16 -3.21
CA SER A 7 31.06 -13.30 -2.63
C SER A 7 29.85 -12.85 -1.81
N ASN A 8 28.76 -13.63 -1.82
CA ASN A 8 27.61 -13.50 -0.91
C ASN A 8 28.02 -13.35 0.58
N ALA A 9 29.28 -13.66 0.91
CA ALA A 9 29.89 -13.50 2.20
C ALA A 9 29.92 -12.02 2.67
N ASP A 10 30.08 -11.05 1.76
CA ASP A 10 30.25 -9.62 2.09
C ASP A 10 28.96 -8.80 1.95
N ASN A 11 27.83 -9.42 1.63
CA ASN A 11 26.57 -8.68 1.50
C ASN A 11 26.07 -8.20 2.85
N PRO A 12 25.90 -6.86 3.06
CA PRO A 12 25.46 -6.30 4.34
C PRO A 12 24.15 -6.90 4.87
N LEU A 13 23.24 -7.35 3.99
CA LEU A 13 21.99 -8.02 4.39
C LEU A 13 22.26 -9.30 5.17
N GLY A 14 23.38 -9.99 4.89
CA GLY A 14 23.76 -11.26 5.50
C GLY A 14 24.69 -11.16 6.70
N ILE A 15 25.30 -9.98 6.98
CA ILE A 15 26.35 -9.85 8.00
C ILE A 15 26.09 -8.70 8.99
N ALA A 16 25.51 -7.58 8.57
CA ALA A 16 25.30 -6.42 9.44
C ALA A 16 24.37 -6.72 10.64
N PRO A 17 24.53 -6.03 11.78
CA PRO A 17 23.63 -6.17 12.92
C PRO A 17 22.17 -5.88 12.53
N ILE A 18 21.27 -6.79 12.90
CA ILE A 18 19.86 -6.74 12.44
C ILE A 18 19.16 -5.46 12.87
N GLY A 19 19.35 -4.97 14.10
CA GLY A 19 18.70 -3.76 14.59
C GLY A 19 19.04 -2.52 13.74
N SER A 20 20.34 -2.29 13.50
CA SER A 20 20.83 -1.19 12.66
C SER A 20 20.39 -1.35 11.20
N LEU A 21 20.45 -2.58 10.69
CA LEU A 21 20.04 -2.88 9.33
C LEU A 21 18.53 -2.64 9.13
N LEU A 22 17.70 -3.13 10.05
CA LEU A 22 16.26 -2.90 10.01
C LEU A 22 15.94 -1.41 10.07
N ALA A 23 16.56 -0.65 10.96
CA ALA A 23 16.35 0.80 11.04
C ALA A 23 16.73 1.51 9.72
N LYS A 24 17.88 1.14 9.12
CA LYS A 24 18.34 1.70 7.85
C LYS A 24 17.35 1.49 6.69
N PHE A 25 16.62 0.39 6.69
CA PHE A 25 15.63 0.08 5.66
C PHE A 25 14.22 0.53 6.02
N ALA A 26 13.81 0.38 7.30
CA ALA A 26 12.46 0.68 7.75
C ALA A 26 12.20 2.19 7.83
N ILE A 27 13.14 3.01 8.34
CA ILE A 27 12.93 4.45 8.47
C ILE A 27 12.62 5.10 7.11
N PRO A 28 13.42 4.91 6.03
CA PRO A 28 13.08 5.45 4.72
C PRO A 28 11.75 4.91 4.18
N ALA A 29 11.42 3.65 4.43
CA ALA A 29 10.16 3.06 3.98
C ALA A 29 8.96 3.67 4.72
N ILE A 30 9.07 3.89 6.03
CA ILE A 30 8.04 4.56 6.85
C ILE A 30 7.81 5.98 6.34
N ILE A 31 8.89 6.74 6.13
CA ILE A 31 8.79 8.11 5.61
C ILE A 31 8.09 8.12 4.25
N SER A 32 8.46 7.20 3.34
CA SER A 32 7.82 7.07 2.03
C SER A 32 6.31 6.78 2.15
N MET A 33 5.93 5.87 3.05
CA MET A 33 4.52 5.50 3.26
C MET A 33 3.71 6.64 3.88
N LEU A 34 4.28 7.34 4.89
CA LEU A 34 3.63 8.49 5.52
C LEU A 34 3.44 9.65 4.52
N VAL A 35 4.47 9.96 3.76
CA VAL A 35 4.38 11.02 2.74
C VAL A 35 3.34 10.66 1.68
N ASN A 36 3.30 9.41 1.24
CA ASN A 36 2.29 8.94 0.29
C ASN A 36 0.86 9.06 0.85
N ALA A 37 0.67 8.73 2.14
CA ALA A 37 -0.62 8.91 2.80
C ALA A 37 -1.02 10.39 2.91
N LEU A 38 -0.08 11.25 3.29
CA LEU A 38 -0.34 12.67 3.50
C LEU A 38 -0.61 13.41 2.19
N TYR A 39 0.20 13.17 1.14
CA TYR A 39 -0.01 13.87 -0.12
C TYR A 39 -1.38 13.52 -0.75
N ASN A 40 -1.84 12.30 -0.65
CA ASN A 40 -3.19 11.93 -1.12
C ASN A 40 -4.30 12.71 -0.41
N ILE A 41 -4.12 13.01 0.89
CA ILE A 41 -5.08 13.81 1.65
C ILE A 41 -5.02 15.28 1.19
N VAL A 42 -3.82 15.82 1.00
CA VAL A 42 -3.60 17.20 0.57
C VAL A 42 -4.13 17.45 -0.84
N ASP A 43 -3.85 16.54 -1.78
CA ASP A 43 -4.38 16.60 -3.15
C ASP A 43 -5.93 16.66 -3.16
N GLN A 44 -6.59 15.79 -2.39
CA GLN A 44 -8.05 15.83 -2.26
C GLN A 44 -8.58 17.15 -1.67
N ILE A 45 -7.85 17.76 -0.73
CA ILE A 45 -8.22 19.06 -0.17
C ILE A 45 -8.15 20.15 -1.24
N PHE A 46 -7.07 20.20 -2.04
CA PHE A 46 -6.92 21.19 -3.09
C PHE A 46 -7.98 21.04 -4.19
N ILE A 47 -8.25 19.81 -4.64
CA ILE A 47 -9.33 19.54 -5.61
C ILE A 47 -10.70 19.94 -5.04
N GLY A 48 -10.97 19.61 -3.78
CA GLY A 48 -12.23 19.97 -3.11
C GLY A 48 -12.42 21.49 -2.98
N GLN A 49 -11.37 22.22 -2.68
CA GLN A 49 -11.42 23.69 -2.56
C GLN A 49 -11.46 24.38 -3.92
N GLY A 50 -10.75 23.87 -4.92
CA GLY A 50 -10.63 24.52 -6.22
C GLY A 50 -11.71 24.16 -7.23
N VAL A 51 -12.27 22.95 -7.16
CA VAL A 51 -13.28 22.42 -8.09
C VAL A 51 -14.63 22.19 -7.39
N GLY A 52 -14.60 22.04 -6.08
CA GLY A 52 -15.80 21.82 -5.27
C GLY A 52 -16.25 20.35 -5.29
N MET A 53 -17.55 20.15 -5.02
CA MET A 53 -18.17 18.83 -4.85
C MET A 53 -18.03 17.95 -6.09
N LEU A 54 -18.14 18.51 -7.30
CA LEU A 54 -18.05 17.78 -8.56
C LEU A 54 -16.62 17.26 -8.81
N GLY A 55 -15.59 18.01 -8.37
CA GLY A 55 -14.21 17.55 -8.43
C GLY A 55 -13.97 16.35 -7.52
N ASN A 56 -14.44 16.41 -6.27
CA ASN A 56 -14.36 15.28 -5.34
C ASN A 56 -15.16 14.06 -5.83
N ALA A 57 -16.32 14.28 -6.44
CA ALA A 57 -17.09 13.20 -7.04
C ALA A 57 -16.32 12.52 -8.18
N ALA A 58 -15.67 13.30 -9.05
CA ALA A 58 -14.88 12.79 -10.16
C ALA A 58 -13.67 11.97 -9.69
N THR A 59 -12.95 12.41 -8.66
CA THR A 59 -11.84 11.63 -8.08
C THR A 59 -12.32 10.33 -7.43
N ASN A 60 -13.52 10.32 -6.83
CA ASN A 60 -14.13 9.09 -6.31
C ASN A 60 -14.49 8.10 -7.42
N ILE A 61 -15.00 8.59 -8.56
CA ILE A 61 -15.25 7.76 -9.75
C ILE A 61 -13.96 7.22 -10.35
N ALA A 62 -12.85 7.96 -10.24
CA ALA A 62 -11.52 7.53 -10.68
C ALA A 62 -10.86 6.49 -9.74
N PHE A 63 -11.35 6.33 -8.51
CA PHE A 63 -10.74 5.47 -7.48
C PHE A 63 -10.52 4.01 -7.92
N PRO A 64 -11.44 3.32 -8.63
CA PRO A 64 -11.18 1.97 -9.12
C PRO A 64 -10.00 1.91 -10.09
N VAL A 65 -9.83 2.92 -10.95
CA VAL A 65 -8.70 3.01 -11.89
C VAL A 65 -7.37 3.05 -11.15
N THR A 66 -7.25 3.92 -10.14
CA THR A 66 -6.03 4.04 -9.33
C THR A 66 -5.77 2.79 -8.49
N THR A 67 -6.83 2.16 -7.99
CA THR A 67 -6.75 0.91 -7.21
C THR A 67 -6.23 -0.26 -8.05
N ILE A 68 -6.76 -0.47 -9.25
CA ILE A 68 -6.32 -1.52 -10.18
C ILE A 68 -4.85 -1.30 -10.57
N SER A 69 -4.49 -0.05 -10.87
CA SER A 69 -3.12 0.31 -11.23
C SER A 69 -2.14 0.08 -10.07
N THR A 70 -2.54 0.42 -8.84
CA THR A 70 -1.76 0.16 -7.62
C THR A 70 -1.62 -1.35 -7.39
N ALA A 71 -2.70 -2.12 -7.54
CA ALA A 71 -2.67 -3.57 -7.41
C ALA A 71 -1.66 -4.21 -8.38
N ALA A 72 -1.67 -3.77 -9.64
CA ALA A 72 -0.74 -4.24 -10.66
C ALA A 72 0.72 -3.85 -10.34
N ALA A 73 0.96 -2.60 -9.91
CA ALA A 73 2.28 -2.13 -9.54
C ALA A 73 2.85 -2.88 -8.33
N LEU A 74 2.05 -3.13 -7.30
CA LEU A 74 2.45 -3.89 -6.10
C LEU A 74 2.66 -5.37 -6.42
N LEU A 75 1.79 -5.98 -7.24
CA LEU A 75 1.93 -7.35 -7.69
C LEU A 75 3.30 -7.56 -8.35
N LEU A 76 3.65 -6.73 -9.32
CA LEU A 76 4.89 -6.87 -10.06
C LEU A 76 6.11 -6.39 -9.27
N GLY A 77 5.98 -5.28 -8.53
CA GLY A 77 7.08 -4.68 -7.77
C GLY A 77 7.47 -5.53 -6.56
N ILE A 78 6.52 -5.91 -5.70
CA ILE A 78 6.78 -6.73 -4.51
C ILE A 78 7.15 -8.16 -4.92
N GLY A 79 6.46 -8.73 -5.91
CA GLY A 79 6.77 -10.06 -6.41
C GLY A 79 8.17 -10.14 -7.02
N GLY A 80 8.55 -9.13 -7.82
CA GLY A 80 9.89 -9.01 -8.39
C GLY A 80 10.97 -8.84 -7.32
N ALA A 81 10.76 -7.92 -6.37
CA ALA A 81 11.69 -7.65 -5.28
C ALA A 81 11.90 -8.87 -4.35
N SER A 82 10.81 -9.59 -4.01
CA SER A 82 10.88 -10.78 -3.16
C SER A 82 11.67 -11.91 -3.83
N ASN A 83 11.36 -12.21 -5.10
CA ASN A 83 12.11 -13.23 -5.86
C ASN A 83 13.57 -12.84 -6.05
N TYR A 84 13.85 -11.55 -6.36
CA TYR A 84 15.21 -11.04 -6.45
C TYR A 84 16.00 -11.31 -5.17
N ASN A 85 15.46 -10.96 -4.00
CA ASN A 85 16.15 -11.15 -2.73
C ASN A 85 16.38 -12.62 -2.40
N LEU A 86 15.42 -13.51 -2.68
CA LEU A 86 15.55 -14.95 -2.48
C LEU A 86 16.66 -15.54 -3.33
N GLU A 87 16.71 -15.23 -4.63
CA GLU A 87 17.73 -15.76 -5.54
C GLU A 87 19.11 -15.15 -5.26
N MET A 88 19.17 -13.88 -4.86
CA MET A 88 20.42 -13.24 -4.40
C MET A 88 20.96 -13.95 -3.16
N GLY A 89 20.09 -14.24 -2.17
CA GLY A 89 20.47 -14.98 -0.98
C GLY A 89 20.95 -16.40 -1.29
N ALA A 90 20.35 -17.05 -2.28
CA ALA A 90 20.73 -18.39 -2.75
C ALA A 90 22.03 -18.40 -3.61
N GLY A 91 22.68 -17.25 -3.82
CA GLY A 91 23.90 -17.14 -4.65
C GLY A 91 23.66 -17.14 -6.15
N LYS A 92 22.40 -17.00 -6.59
CA LYS A 92 22.03 -17.03 -8.02
C LYS A 92 21.87 -15.62 -8.59
N GLU A 93 22.94 -14.84 -8.55
CA GLU A 93 22.93 -13.40 -8.90
C GLU A 93 22.40 -13.12 -10.31
N HIS A 94 22.81 -13.94 -11.30
CA HIS A 94 22.37 -13.79 -12.68
C HIS A 94 20.84 -13.96 -12.81
N LYS A 95 20.30 -15.00 -12.17
CA LYS A 95 18.85 -15.26 -12.17
C LYS A 95 18.07 -14.15 -11.43
N ALA A 96 18.60 -13.67 -10.31
CA ALA A 96 18.03 -12.55 -9.58
C ALA A 96 17.94 -11.30 -10.48
N SER A 97 19.00 -10.98 -11.21
CA SER A 97 19.05 -9.86 -12.14
C SER A 97 18.09 -10.01 -13.32
N GLU A 98 17.94 -11.21 -13.88
CA GLU A 98 16.93 -11.49 -14.91
C GLU A 98 15.50 -11.29 -14.40
N ILE A 99 15.21 -11.67 -13.15
CA ILE A 99 13.92 -11.45 -12.52
C ILE A 99 13.65 -9.94 -12.35
N ALA A 100 14.63 -9.18 -11.84
CA ALA A 100 14.51 -7.74 -11.67
C ALA A 100 14.28 -7.02 -13.02
N GLY A 101 15.04 -7.37 -14.05
CA GLY A 101 14.89 -6.83 -15.40
C GLY A 101 13.52 -7.16 -16.01
N SER A 102 13.08 -8.42 -15.88
CA SER A 102 11.74 -8.84 -16.32
C SER A 102 10.64 -8.06 -15.59
N ALA A 103 10.78 -7.84 -14.27
CA ALA A 103 9.81 -7.07 -13.49
C ALA A 103 9.74 -5.61 -13.95
N LEU A 104 10.89 -4.94 -14.16
CA LEU A 104 10.94 -3.55 -14.63
C LEU A 104 10.23 -3.37 -15.97
N THR A 105 10.53 -4.22 -16.94
CA THR A 105 9.91 -4.13 -18.26
C THR A 105 8.41 -4.44 -18.18
N THR A 106 8.02 -5.44 -17.40
CA THR A 106 6.61 -5.80 -17.25
C THR A 106 5.81 -4.70 -16.56
N LEU A 107 6.39 -3.97 -15.60
CA LEU A 107 5.75 -2.80 -14.98
C LEU A 107 5.38 -1.74 -16.03
N VAL A 108 6.29 -1.44 -16.95
CA VAL A 108 6.02 -0.48 -18.04
C VAL A 108 4.95 -1.03 -18.98
N ILE A 109 5.09 -2.28 -19.45
CA ILE A 109 4.11 -2.90 -20.35
C ILE A 109 2.72 -2.92 -19.71
N THR A 110 2.61 -3.32 -18.44
CA THR A 110 1.33 -3.36 -17.74
C THR A 110 0.75 -1.96 -17.58
N GLY A 111 1.56 -0.95 -17.23
CA GLY A 111 1.11 0.43 -17.15
C GLY A 111 0.57 0.96 -18.48
N VAL A 112 1.27 0.69 -19.59
CA VAL A 112 0.81 1.05 -20.94
C VAL A 112 -0.47 0.30 -21.30
N SER A 113 -0.54 -1.01 -21.01
CA SER A 113 -1.72 -1.82 -21.33
C SER A 113 -2.96 -1.34 -20.57
N VAL A 114 -2.82 -1.07 -19.27
CA VAL A 114 -3.92 -0.56 -18.43
C VAL A 114 -4.34 0.83 -18.92
N ALA A 115 -3.41 1.71 -19.24
CA ALA A 115 -3.69 3.03 -19.81
C ALA A 115 -4.47 2.92 -21.13
N ALA A 116 -4.03 2.06 -22.04
CA ALA A 116 -4.69 1.84 -23.32
C ALA A 116 -6.12 1.31 -23.13
N ILE A 117 -6.33 0.33 -22.25
CA ILE A 117 -7.66 -0.22 -21.96
C ILE A 117 -8.58 0.89 -21.40
N ILE A 118 -8.09 1.68 -20.44
CA ILE A 118 -8.88 2.75 -19.83
C ILE A 118 -9.24 3.80 -20.87
N LEU A 119 -8.30 4.24 -21.72
CA LEU A 119 -8.57 5.24 -22.75
C LEU A 119 -9.52 4.74 -23.84
N LEU A 120 -9.38 3.47 -24.26
CA LEU A 120 -10.27 2.87 -25.26
C LEU A 120 -11.71 2.69 -24.75
N PHE A 121 -11.87 2.37 -23.48
CA PHE A 121 -13.17 2.11 -22.86
C PHE A 121 -13.55 3.19 -21.83
N LEU A 122 -13.04 4.42 -21.98
CA LEU A 122 -13.17 5.47 -20.98
C LEU A 122 -14.63 5.73 -20.58
N HIS A 123 -15.49 6.02 -21.53
CA HIS A 123 -16.88 6.34 -21.26
C HIS A 123 -17.66 5.15 -20.64
N PRO A 124 -17.62 3.92 -21.21
CA PRO A 124 -18.28 2.76 -20.60
C PRO A 124 -17.78 2.45 -19.18
N LEU A 125 -16.47 2.61 -18.93
CA LEU A 125 -15.89 2.39 -17.59
C LEU A 125 -16.38 3.43 -16.57
N LEU A 126 -16.45 4.71 -16.95
CA LEU A 126 -16.97 5.75 -16.07
C LEU A 126 -18.45 5.56 -15.74
N VAL A 127 -19.27 5.15 -16.72
CA VAL A 127 -20.67 4.78 -16.47
C VAL A 127 -20.75 3.58 -15.51
N PHE A 128 -19.95 2.55 -15.73
CA PHE A 128 -19.89 1.37 -14.87
C PHE A 128 -19.46 1.71 -13.43
N PHE A 129 -18.56 2.69 -13.26
CA PHE A 129 -18.12 3.19 -11.95
C PHE A 129 -19.11 4.16 -11.30
N GLY A 130 -20.23 4.46 -11.96
CA GLY A 130 -21.34 5.24 -11.40
C GLY A 130 -21.24 6.75 -11.68
N ALA A 131 -20.56 7.17 -12.74
CA ALA A 131 -20.57 8.58 -13.16
C ALA A 131 -21.97 9.00 -13.61
N THR A 132 -22.48 10.09 -13.01
CA THR A 132 -23.72 10.75 -13.45
C THR A 132 -23.43 11.74 -14.58
N ASP A 133 -24.46 12.15 -15.32
CA ASP A 133 -24.30 13.11 -16.44
C ASP A 133 -23.61 14.41 -16.01
N THR A 134 -23.82 14.86 -14.78
CA THR A 134 -23.20 16.07 -14.22
C THR A 134 -21.73 15.88 -13.83
N VAL A 135 -21.33 14.68 -13.41
CA VAL A 135 -19.95 14.35 -13.02
C VAL A 135 -19.12 13.86 -14.20
N MET A 136 -19.77 13.30 -15.22
CA MET A 136 -19.13 12.69 -16.41
C MET A 136 -18.05 13.58 -17.05
N PRO A 137 -18.26 14.87 -17.34
CA PRO A 137 -17.24 15.73 -17.93
C PRO A 137 -15.99 15.82 -17.06
N TYR A 138 -16.17 16.03 -15.75
CA TYR A 138 -15.06 16.14 -14.79
C TYR A 138 -14.30 14.82 -14.64
N ALA A 139 -15.03 13.70 -14.58
CA ALA A 139 -14.43 12.36 -14.47
C ALA A 139 -13.67 12.00 -15.77
N THR A 140 -14.20 12.34 -16.94
CA THR A 140 -13.54 12.14 -18.23
C THR A 140 -12.23 12.93 -18.31
N ASP A 141 -12.27 14.21 -17.97
CA ASP A 141 -11.10 15.09 -17.95
C ASP A 141 -10.01 14.58 -16.99
N TYR A 142 -10.41 14.16 -15.79
CA TYR A 142 -9.48 13.66 -14.77
C TYR A 142 -8.87 12.31 -15.17
N VAL A 143 -9.72 11.32 -15.49
CA VAL A 143 -9.27 9.93 -15.73
C VAL A 143 -8.46 9.84 -17.03
N SER A 144 -8.80 10.61 -18.09
CA SER A 144 -8.01 10.61 -19.32
C SER A 144 -6.57 11.08 -19.10
N ILE A 145 -6.37 12.11 -18.27
CA ILE A 145 -5.04 12.62 -17.93
C ILE A 145 -4.31 11.61 -17.03
N ILE A 146 -4.96 11.11 -15.98
CA ILE A 146 -4.38 10.10 -15.08
C ILE A 146 -3.97 8.84 -15.85
N ALA A 147 -4.77 8.41 -16.84
CA ALA A 147 -4.44 7.24 -17.67
C ALA A 147 -3.11 7.40 -18.41
N ILE A 148 -2.79 8.59 -18.92
CA ILE A 148 -1.50 8.89 -19.55
C ILE A 148 -0.34 8.72 -18.55
N GLY A 149 -0.59 9.01 -17.27
CA GLY A 149 0.38 8.86 -16.18
C GLY A 149 0.65 7.41 -15.73
N LEU A 150 -0.25 6.46 -16.04
CA LEU A 150 -0.19 5.10 -15.48
C LEU A 150 1.11 4.33 -15.78
N PRO A 151 1.74 4.40 -16.96
CA PRO A 151 3.04 3.75 -17.20
C PRO A 151 4.12 4.25 -16.24
N PHE A 152 4.13 5.55 -15.95
CA PHE A 152 5.07 6.17 -15.03
C PHE A 152 4.73 5.83 -13.58
N PHE A 153 3.44 5.80 -13.24
CA PHE A 153 2.95 5.41 -11.92
C PHE A 153 3.35 3.97 -11.59
N THR A 154 3.07 3.00 -12.47
CA THR A 154 3.38 1.59 -12.23
C THR A 154 4.88 1.37 -12.12
N LEU A 155 5.69 2.02 -12.97
CA LEU A 155 7.15 1.97 -12.90
C LEU A 155 7.67 2.62 -11.61
N SER A 156 7.13 3.77 -11.21
CA SER A 156 7.53 4.47 -9.99
C SER A 156 7.23 3.61 -8.75
N VAL A 157 6.00 3.16 -8.58
CA VAL A 157 5.59 2.38 -7.41
C VAL A 157 6.28 1.02 -7.37
N GLY A 158 6.23 0.25 -8.45
CA GLY A 158 6.84 -1.08 -8.52
C GLY A 158 8.37 -1.03 -8.48
N GLY A 159 8.98 -0.09 -9.20
CA GLY A 159 10.43 0.12 -9.25
C GLY A 159 11.03 0.48 -7.90
N ASN A 160 10.32 1.23 -7.06
CA ASN A 160 10.75 1.55 -5.71
C ASN A 160 10.94 0.31 -4.83
N HIS A 161 10.15 -0.76 -5.01
CA HIS A 161 10.37 -2.04 -4.32
C HIS A 161 11.67 -2.71 -4.77
N LEU A 162 11.97 -2.67 -6.07
CA LEU A 162 13.22 -3.21 -6.61
C LEU A 162 14.46 -2.41 -6.18
N ILE A 163 14.36 -1.07 -6.09
CA ILE A 163 15.44 -0.21 -5.56
C ILE A 163 15.75 -0.55 -4.10
N ARG A 164 14.72 -0.78 -3.28
CA ARG A 164 14.91 -1.26 -1.89
C ARG A 164 15.57 -2.62 -1.84
N ALA A 165 15.13 -3.55 -2.70
CA ALA A 165 15.73 -4.87 -2.82
C ALA A 165 17.21 -4.79 -3.22
N ASP A 166 17.58 -3.82 -4.06
CA ASP A 166 18.96 -3.52 -4.44
C ASP A 166 19.74 -2.70 -3.40
N ARG A 167 19.38 -2.81 -2.13
CA ARG A 167 20.09 -2.22 -0.98
C ARG A 167 20.17 -0.69 -0.98
N SER A 168 19.20 -0.01 -1.59
CA SER A 168 19.16 1.45 -1.70
C SER A 168 17.84 2.05 -1.18
N PRO A 169 17.44 1.80 0.10
CA PRO A 169 16.16 2.27 0.64
C PRO A 169 16.04 3.79 0.68
N THR A 170 17.13 4.51 0.95
CA THR A 170 17.15 5.97 0.96
C THR A 170 16.87 6.55 -0.43
N TYR A 171 17.42 5.95 -1.50
CA TYR A 171 17.14 6.40 -2.85
C TYR A 171 15.67 6.16 -3.23
N SER A 172 15.10 5.01 -2.87
CA SER A 172 13.67 4.74 -3.03
C SER A 172 12.80 5.78 -2.31
N MET A 173 13.17 6.16 -1.09
CA MET A 173 12.49 7.23 -0.36
C MET A 173 12.57 8.56 -1.12
N MET A 174 13.73 8.93 -1.62
CA MET A 174 13.91 10.18 -2.39
C MET A 174 13.05 10.19 -3.66
N CYS A 175 12.91 9.08 -4.38
CA CYS A 175 12.00 8.99 -5.53
C CYS A 175 10.56 9.33 -5.15
N THR A 176 10.08 8.73 -4.05
CA THR A 176 8.71 8.96 -3.56
C THR A 176 8.52 10.41 -3.07
N LEU A 177 9.46 10.90 -2.25
CA LEU A 177 9.42 12.27 -1.70
C LEU A 177 9.40 13.31 -2.80
N THR A 178 10.30 13.21 -3.78
CA THR A 178 10.41 14.18 -4.88
C THR A 178 9.10 14.25 -5.66
N GLY A 179 8.52 13.10 -6.02
CA GLY A 179 7.22 13.07 -6.71
C GLY A 179 6.09 13.71 -5.91
N ALA A 180 6.01 13.40 -4.61
CA ALA A 180 4.99 13.96 -3.72
C ALA A 180 5.15 15.48 -3.51
N ILE A 181 6.37 15.96 -3.31
CA ILE A 181 6.65 17.40 -3.14
C ILE A 181 6.29 18.15 -4.41
N ILE A 182 6.69 17.66 -5.58
CA ILE A 182 6.35 18.29 -6.87
C ILE A 182 4.85 18.35 -7.06
N ASN A 183 4.13 17.25 -6.84
CA ASN A 183 2.68 17.23 -6.89
C ASN A 183 2.06 18.28 -5.95
N THR A 184 2.44 18.29 -4.67
CA THR A 184 1.90 19.22 -3.66
C THR A 184 2.16 20.69 -4.01
N ILE A 185 3.26 21.02 -4.71
CA ILE A 185 3.57 22.38 -5.18
C ILE A 185 2.75 22.72 -6.43
N LEU A 186 2.62 21.77 -7.35
CA LEU A 186 1.94 22.02 -8.63
C LEU A 186 0.42 22.04 -8.49
N ASP A 187 -0.16 21.31 -7.53
CA ASP A 187 -1.62 21.31 -7.29
C ASP A 187 -2.19 22.72 -7.12
N PRO A 188 -1.77 23.51 -6.14
CA PRO A 188 -2.29 24.87 -5.96
C PRO A 188 -1.94 25.78 -7.13
N LEU A 189 -0.78 25.60 -7.76
CA LEU A 189 -0.38 26.41 -8.92
C LEU A 189 -1.30 26.17 -10.12
N PHE A 190 -1.62 24.92 -10.43
CA PHE A 190 -2.44 24.59 -11.59
C PHE A 190 -3.94 24.77 -11.31
N ILE A 191 -4.39 24.41 -10.11
CA ILE A 191 -5.81 24.51 -9.75
C ILE A 191 -6.22 25.98 -9.55
N PHE A 192 -5.48 26.75 -8.74
CA PHE A 192 -5.84 28.13 -8.38
C PHE A 192 -5.12 29.17 -9.22
N GLY A 193 -3.80 29.01 -9.46
CA GLY A 193 -2.99 29.95 -10.23
C GLY A 193 -3.38 30.00 -11.69
N PHE A 194 -3.35 28.86 -12.39
CA PHE A 194 -3.70 28.78 -13.80
C PHE A 194 -5.20 28.53 -14.02
N LYS A 195 -5.97 28.27 -12.97
CA LYS A 195 -7.42 28.01 -13.00
C LYS A 195 -7.81 26.83 -13.93
N TRP A 196 -6.94 25.80 -13.99
CA TRP A 196 -7.22 24.60 -14.77
C TRP A 196 -8.21 23.66 -14.09
N GLY A 197 -8.62 23.94 -12.85
CA GLY A 197 -9.57 23.14 -12.11
C GLY A 197 -9.10 21.69 -11.96
N ILE A 198 -9.98 20.73 -12.24
CA ILE A 198 -9.69 19.30 -12.07
C ILE A 198 -8.57 18.80 -13.00
N LYS A 199 -8.42 19.36 -14.20
CA LYS A 199 -7.31 19.06 -15.10
C LYS A 199 -5.97 19.44 -14.48
N GLY A 200 -5.95 20.53 -13.71
CA GLY A 200 -4.77 21.00 -12.99
C GLY A 200 -4.27 19.98 -11.97
N GLY A 201 -5.15 19.46 -11.11
CA GLY A 201 -4.82 18.40 -10.16
C GLY A 201 -4.36 17.11 -10.85
N ALA A 202 -5.04 16.70 -11.94
CA ALA A 202 -4.63 15.53 -12.70
C ALA A 202 -3.22 15.67 -13.30
N TRP A 203 -2.90 16.84 -13.92
CA TRP A 203 -1.57 17.09 -14.47
C TRP A 203 -0.49 17.19 -13.40
N ALA A 204 -0.77 17.82 -12.26
CA ALA A 204 0.17 17.88 -11.13
C ALA A 204 0.54 16.47 -10.65
N THR A 205 -0.46 15.59 -10.51
CA THR A 205 -0.27 14.19 -10.15
C THR A 205 0.57 13.45 -11.20
N VAL A 206 0.27 13.58 -12.48
CA VAL A 206 1.02 12.92 -13.56
C VAL A 206 2.47 13.42 -13.61
N ILE A 207 2.72 14.71 -13.48
CA ILE A 207 4.08 15.27 -13.46
C ILE A 207 4.88 14.71 -12.28
N GLY A 208 4.29 14.66 -11.07
CA GLY A 208 4.91 14.03 -9.91
C GLY A 208 5.29 12.56 -10.16
N GLN A 209 4.40 11.79 -10.80
CA GLN A 209 4.64 10.40 -11.18
C GLN A 209 5.75 10.27 -12.23
N VAL A 210 5.76 11.12 -13.25
CA VAL A 210 6.80 11.15 -14.29
C VAL A 210 8.17 11.43 -13.67
N VAL A 211 8.29 12.44 -12.81
CA VAL A 211 9.57 12.77 -12.15
C VAL A 211 10.04 11.60 -11.28
N SER A 212 9.14 11.00 -10.50
CA SER A 212 9.47 9.81 -9.71
C SER A 212 9.94 8.65 -10.58
N ALA A 213 9.27 8.39 -11.71
CA ALA A 213 9.66 7.35 -12.67
C ALA A 213 11.03 7.64 -13.33
N ILE A 214 11.30 8.90 -13.68
CA ILE A 214 12.61 9.30 -14.19
C ILE A 214 13.71 9.00 -13.18
N LEU A 215 13.50 9.31 -11.89
CA LEU A 215 14.46 8.99 -10.85
C LEU A 215 14.67 7.47 -10.71
N VAL A 216 13.62 6.66 -10.85
CA VAL A 216 13.73 5.19 -10.89
C VAL A 216 14.58 4.75 -12.08
N VAL A 217 14.37 5.30 -13.27
CA VAL A 217 15.18 4.98 -14.47
C VAL A 217 16.63 5.40 -14.27
N ILE A 218 16.88 6.60 -13.72
CA ILE A 218 18.23 7.08 -13.39
C ILE A 218 18.93 6.11 -12.43
N TYR A 219 18.20 5.60 -11.42
CA TYR A 219 18.75 4.62 -10.51
C TYR A 219 19.26 3.37 -11.26
N PHE A 220 18.40 2.74 -12.05
CA PHE A 220 18.73 1.51 -12.75
C PHE A 220 19.74 1.70 -13.87
N THR A 221 19.97 2.91 -14.34
CA THR A 221 21.00 3.20 -15.35
C THR A 221 22.36 3.56 -14.73
N LYS A 222 22.37 4.36 -13.62
CA LYS A 222 23.61 4.96 -13.09
C LYS A 222 24.00 4.49 -11.68
N PHE A 223 23.02 4.20 -10.82
CA PHE A 223 23.25 4.00 -9.37
C PHE A 223 22.95 2.58 -8.87
N ARG A 224 22.50 1.69 -9.74
CA ARG A 224 22.21 0.30 -9.40
C ARG A 224 23.42 -0.42 -8.83
N LYS A 225 23.17 -1.29 -7.87
CA LYS A 225 24.16 -2.20 -7.28
C LYS A 225 24.08 -3.61 -7.87
N MET A 226 22.92 -3.94 -8.46
CA MET A 226 22.71 -5.19 -9.19
C MET A 226 23.37 -5.15 -10.57
N TYR A 227 23.83 -6.31 -11.03
CA TYR A 227 24.21 -6.47 -12.43
C TYR A 227 22.92 -6.51 -13.28
N LEU A 228 22.79 -5.61 -14.24
CA LEU A 228 21.64 -5.58 -15.14
C LEU A 228 22.10 -5.26 -16.56
N ASP A 229 21.97 -6.23 -17.45
CA ASP A 229 22.26 -6.08 -18.88
C ASP A 229 20.97 -5.92 -19.69
N ARG A 230 21.10 -5.37 -20.92
CA ARG A 230 19.95 -5.18 -21.82
C ARG A 230 19.21 -6.48 -22.16
N SER A 231 19.92 -7.59 -22.24
CA SER A 231 19.33 -8.92 -22.46
C SER A 231 18.39 -9.36 -21.34
N MET A 232 18.64 -8.92 -20.10
CA MET A 232 17.86 -9.24 -18.91
C MET A 232 16.55 -8.46 -18.82
N LEU A 233 16.42 -7.38 -19.59
CA LEU A 233 15.18 -6.60 -19.70
C LEU A 233 14.10 -7.32 -20.54
N LYS A 234 14.44 -8.39 -21.24
CA LYS A 234 13.44 -9.18 -21.98
C LYS A 234 12.59 -10.00 -21.00
N PRO A 235 11.27 -9.80 -20.95
CA PRO A 235 10.41 -10.55 -20.05
C PRO A 235 10.42 -12.04 -20.41
N LYS A 236 10.74 -12.90 -19.47
CA LYS A 236 10.68 -14.36 -19.63
C LYS A 236 9.46 -14.88 -18.86
N LEU A 237 8.64 -15.72 -19.51
CA LEU A 237 7.40 -16.25 -18.90
C LEU A 237 7.63 -16.95 -17.57
N ILE A 238 8.78 -17.66 -17.44
CA ILE A 238 9.14 -18.35 -16.19
C ILE A 238 9.36 -17.35 -15.04
N HIS A 239 9.97 -16.19 -15.33
CA HIS A 239 10.17 -15.14 -14.32
C HIS A 239 8.86 -14.43 -14.00
N LEU A 240 8.03 -14.17 -15.00
CA LEU A 240 6.70 -13.56 -14.80
C LEU A 240 5.82 -14.44 -13.90
N ARG A 241 5.82 -15.76 -14.11
CA ARG A 241 5.09 -16.69 -13.25
C ARG A 241 5.58 -16.68 -11.80
N ALA A 242 6.90 -16.59 -11.58
CA ALA A 242 7.47 -16.46 -10.25
C ALA A 242 7.11 -15.11 -9.60
N ILE A 243 7.22 -14.01 -10.36
CA ILE A 243 6.88 -12.66 -9.92
C ILE A 243 5.41 -12.57 -9.52
N THR A 244 4.50 -13.01 -10.40
CA THR A 244 3.05 -12.98 -10.13
C THR A 244 2.67 -13.86 -8.95
N SER A 245 3.26 -15.04 -8.81
CA SER A 245 3.00 -15.94 -7.68
C SER A 245 3.23 -15.27 -6.33
N LEU A 246 4.36 -14.61 -6.11
CA LEU A 246 4.65 -13.95 -4.84
C LEU A 246 3.95 -12.59 -4.71
N GLY A 247 3.77 -11.87 -5.82
CA GLY A 247 3.13 -10.57 -5.80
C GLY A 247 1.62 -10.60 -5.67
N LEU A 248 0.99 -11.73 -5.99
CA LEU A 248 -0.47 -11.90 -6.00
C LEU A 248 -1.11 -11.54 -4.66
N ALA A 249 -0.45 -11.87 -3.54
CA ALA A 249 -0.90 -11.51 -2.20
C ALA A 249 -1.14 -10.01 -2.04
N SER A 250 -0.19 -9.19 -2.51
CA SER A 250 -0.27 -7.73 -2.40
C SER A 250 -1.28 -7.13 -3.38
N GLY A 251 -1.34 -7.64 -4.60
CA GLY A 251 -2.31 -7.21 -5.61
C GLY A 251 -3.76 -7.47 -5.19
N ILE A 252 -4.06 -8.71 -4.78
CA ILE A 252 -5.41 -9.07 -4.33
C ILE A 252 -5.79 -8.31 -3.06
N ASN A 253 -4.86 -8.10 -2.13
CA ASN A 253 -5.12 -7.32 -0.92
C ASN A 253 -5.59 -5.89 -1.25
N GLN A 254 -4.99 -5.26 -2.25
CA GLN A 254 -5.37 -3.90 -2.66
C GLN A 254 -6.81 -3.86 -3.20
N ILE A 255 -7.18 -4.84 -4.02
CA ILE A 255 -8.55 -4.97 -4.54
C ILE A 255 -9.53 -5.29 -3.40
N ALA A 256 -9.14 -6.14 -2.46
CA ALA A 256 -9.96 -6.50 -1.31
C ALA A 256 -10.27 -5.29 -0.41
N ILE A 257 -9.28 -4.43 -0.16
CA ILE A 257 -9.49 -3.17 0.60
C ILE A 257 -10.54 -2.29 -0.08
N ALA A 258 -10.47 -2.13 -1.40
CA ALA A 258 -11.45 -1.35 -2.15
C ALA A 258 -12.86 -1.96 -2.09
N ALA A 259 -12.97 -3.27 -2.24
CA ALA A 259 -14.25 -3.97 -2.14
C ALA A 259 -14.89 -3.82 -0.75
N VAL A 260 -14.10 -3.99 0.30
CA VAL A 260 -14.58 -3.78 1.69
C VAL A 260 -15.05 -2.34 1.90
N GLN A 261 -14.31 -1.35 1.37
CA GLN A 261 -14.70 0.06 1.50
C GLN A 261 -16.05 0.36 0.84
N ILE A 262 -16.29 -0.21 -0.36
CA ILE A 262 -17.57 -0.05 -1.06
C ILE A 262 -18.72 -0.65 -0.26
N VAL A 263 -18.55 -1.88 0.24
CA VAL A 263 -19.57 -2.57 1.05
C VAL A 263 -19.82 -1.81 2.36
N MET A 264 -18.75 -1.39 3.03
CA MET A 264 -18.81 -0.60 4.26
C MET A 264 -19.66 0.68 4.06
N ASN A 265 -19.38 1.44 3.00
CA ASN A 265 -20.11 2.68 2.72
C ASN A 265 -21.62 2.43 2.47
N ASN A 266 -21.96 1.35 1.75
CA ASN A 266 -23.35 0.98 1.51
C ASN A 266 -24.07 0.57 2.81
N ILE A 267 -23.43 -0.22 3.65
CA ILE A 267 -23.96 -0.65 4.95
C ILE A 267 -24.15 0.56 5.87
N LEU A 268 -23.17 1.45 5.94
CA LEU A 268 -23.25 2.67 6.74
C LEU A 268 -24.40 3.58 6.27
N ARG A 269 -24.60 3.70 4.96
CA ARG A 269 -25.71 4.46 4.38
C ARG A 269 -27.05 3.88 4.78
N TYR A 270 -27.23 2.56 4.62
CA TYR A 270 -28.49 1.89 4.87
C TYR A 270 -28.86 1.89 6.37
N TYR A 271 -27.99 1.40 7.24
CA TYR A 271 -28.25 1.34 8.69
C TYR A 271 -28.12 2.70 9.37
N GLY A 272 -27.33 3.61 8.81
CA GLY A 272 -27.25 5.00 9.27
C GLY A 272 -28.58 5.71 9.11
N ALA A 273 -29.22 5.59 7.93
CA ALA A 273 -30.53 6.17 7.66
C ALA A 273 -31.64 5.65 8.62
N ALA A 274 -31.53 4.40 9.07
CA ALA A 274 -32.42 3.79 10.04
C ALA A 274 -32.10 4.13 11.51
N SER A 275 -31.02 4.90 11.77
CA SER A 275 -30.57 5.28 13.10
C SER A 275 -30.81 6.76 13.41
N VAL A 276 -30.60 7.15 14.66
CA VAL A 276 -30.66 8.56 15.10
C VAL A 276 -29.56 9.45 14.46
N TYR A 277 -28.56 8.86 13.85
CA TYR A 277 -27.42 9.56 13.26
C TYR A 277 -27.63 9.97 11.78
N GLY A 278 -28.65 9.39 11.10
CA GLY A 278 -28.81 9.58 9.65
C GLY A 278 -27.72 8.90 8.83
N SER A 279 -27.78 8.99 7.51
CA SER A 279 -26.81 8.36 6.59
C SER A 279 -25.46 9.06 6.57
N ASP A 280 -25.42 10.37 6.76
CA ASP A 280 -24.23 11.18 6.47
C ASP A 280 -23.19 11.16 7.60
N ILE A 281 -23.65 11.21 8.86
CA ILE A 281 -22.76 11.20 10.04
C ILE A 281 -21.91 9.93 10.09
N PRO A 282 -22.48 8.69 9.98
CA PRO A 282 -21.65 7.48 10.00
C PRO A 282 -20.63 7.42 8.87
N ILE A 283 -21.00 7.79 7.65
CA ILE A 283 -20.08 7.78 6.51
C ILE A 283 -18.94 8.78 6.73
N ALA A 284 -19.24 10.00 7.17
CA ALA A 284 -18.22 11.01 7.45
C ALA A 284 -17.26 10.56 8.55
N CYS A 285 -17.79 10.03 9.67
CA CYS A 285 -17.00 9.57 10.80
C CYS A 285 -16.10 8.39 10.43
N VAL A 286 -16.61 7.40 9.71
CA VAL A 286 -15.83 6.24 9.24
C VAL A 286 -14.75 6.69 8.26
N GLY A 287 -15.02 7.67 7.41
CA GLY A 287 -14.02 8.28 6.54
C GLY A 287 -12.85 8.88 7.32
N ILE A 288 -13.11 9.59 8.41
CA ILE A 288 -12.05 10.15 9.29
C ILE A 288 -11.23 9.03 9.96
N VAL A 289 -11.94 8.06 10.58
CA VAL A 289 -11.25 6.93 11.24
C VAL A 289 -10.41 6.14 10.25
N SER A 290 -10.87 5.97 9.02
CA SER A 290 -10.10 5.33 7.95
C SER A 290 -8.80 6.08 7.62
N LYS A 291 -8.84 7.43 7.57
CA LYS A 291 -7.64 8.27 7.36
C LYS A 291 -6.65 8.15 8.52
N VAL A 292 -7.15 8.17 9.76
CA VAL A 292 -6.32 7.98 10.96
C VAL A 292 -5.68 6.58 10.96
N ASN A 293 -6.45 5.56 10.64
CA ASN A 293 -5.96 4.18 10.50
C ASN A 293 -4.92 4.05 9.37
N MET A 294 -5.09 4.78 8.26
CA MET A 294 -4.13 4.81 7.15
C MET A 294 -2.75 5.29 7.61
N VAL A 295 -2.67 6.31 8.46
CA VAL A 295 -1.41 6.81 9.03
C VAL A 295 -0.75 5.74 9.91
N PHE A 296 -1.51 5.08 10.78
CA PHE A 296 -1.03 3.97 11.59
C PHE A 296 -0.50 2.81 10.73
N LEU A 297 -1.28 2.37 9.76
CA LEU A 297 -0.90 1.27 8.86
C LEU A 297 0.30 1.64 7.98
N ALA A 298 0.46 2.90 7.57
CA ALA A 298 1.62 3.37 6.82
C ALA A 298 2.93 3.09 7.56
N ILE A 299 2.96 3.26 8.88
CA ILE A 299 4.14 2.96 9.70
C ILE A 299 4.39 1.44 9.78
N CYS A 300 3.36 0.64 10.06
CA CYS A 300 3.50 -0.82 10.16
C CYS A 300 3.91 -1.45 8.82
N ILE A 301 3.31 -0.99 7.72
CA ILE A 301 3.66 -1.42 6.36
C ILE A 301 5.07 -0.97 6.00
N GLY A 302 5.49 0.23 6.41
CA GLY A 302 6.86 0.73 6.23
C GLY A 302 7.89 -0.16 6.92
N ILE A 303 7.64 -0.59 8.17
CA ILE A 303 8.49 -1.56 8.88
C ILE A 303 8.56 -2.88 8.11
N SER A 304 7.40 -3.39 7.67
CA SER A 304 7.33 -4.62 6.89
C SER A 304 8.14 -4.52 5.59
N GLN A 305 7.96 -3.45 4.82
CA GLN A 305 8.67 -3.21 3.57
C GLN A 305 10.18 -3.04 3.76
N GLY A 306 10.61 -2.43 4.88
CA GLY A 306 12.02 -2.35 5.25
C GLY A 306 12.62 -3.72 5.62
N ALA A 307 11.85 -4.60 6.23
CA ALA A 307 12.27 -5.93 6.61
C ALA A 307 12.31 -6.93 5.43
N GLN A 308 11.51 -6.71 4.38
CA GLN A 308 11.39 -7.63 3.23
C GLN A 308 12.73 -8.02 2.59
N PRO A 309 13.64 -7.10 2.25
CA PRO A 309 14.94 -7.46 1.69
C PRO A 309 15.79 -8.32 2.65
N ILE A 310 15.70 -8.03 3.95
CA ILE A 310 16.46 -8.76 4.97
C ILE A 310 15.93 -10.19 5.11
N TRP A 311 14.60 -10.37 5.20
CA TRP A 311 13.98 -11.69 5.25
C TRP A 311 14.28 -12.51 4.00
N GLY A 312 14.04 -11.94 2.80
CA GLY A 312 14.20 -12.65 1.53
C GLY A 312 15.64 -13.11 1.32
N PHE A 313 16.61 -12.21 1.48
CA PHE A 313 18.03 -12.54 1.33
C PHE A 313 18.49 -13.62 2.32
N ASN A 314 18.23 -13.43 3.62
CA ASN A 314 18.68 -14.38 4.63
C ASN A 314 17.96 -15.74 4.54
N TYR A 315 16.71 -15.76 4.11
CA TYR A 315 16.00 -17.01 3.84
C TYR A 315 16.60 -17.75 2.65
N GLY A 316 16.89 -17.06 1.54
CA GLY A 316 17.59 -17.63 0.39
C GLY A 316 18.99 -18.15 0.73
N ALA A 317 19.71 -17.42 1.60
CA ALA A 317 21.02 -17.81 2.12
C ALA A 317 20.98 -18.88 3.22
N ARG A 318 19.81 -19.39 3.60
CA ARG A 318 19.59 -20.34 4.71
C ARG A 318 20.07 -19.85 6.08
N LYS A 319 20.22 -18.53 6.27
CA LYS A 319 20.57 -17.89 7.54
C LYS A 319 19.33 -17.69 8.40
N TYR A 320 18.70 -18.78 8.82
CA TYR A 320 17.37 -18.78 9.47
C TYR A 320 17.35 -18.04 10.81
N ASP A 321 18.43 -18.02 11.56
CA ASP A 321 18.51 -17.26 12.81
C ASP A 321 18.37 -15.77 12.58
N ARG A 322 18.94 -15.24 11.49
CA ARG A 322 18.79 -13.83 11.11
C ARG A 322 17.37 -13.53 10.65
N VAL A 323 16.72 -14.45 9.95
CA VAL A 323 15.29 -14.33 9.57
C VAL A 323 14.43 -14.23 10.81
N ARG A 324 14.62 -15.11 11.79
CA ARG A 324 13.89 -15.14 13.08
C ARG A 324 14.13 -13.87 13.89
N GLN A 325 15.38 -13.41 13.97
CA GLN A 325 15.73 -12.19 14.69
C GLN A 325 15.10 -10.95 14.03
N THR A 326 15.15 -10.85 12.71
CA THR A 326 14.51 -9.77 11.96
C THR A 326 12.99 -9.77 12.18
N TYR A 327 12.34 -10.95 12.16
CA TYR A 327 10.91 -11.06 12.44
C TYR A 327 10.57 -10.57 13.86
N ARG A 328 11.34 -10.99 14.86
CA ARG A 328 11.12 -10.55 16.25
C ARG A 328 11.25 -9.03 16.40
N TYR A 329 12.30 -8.44 15.84
CA TYR A 329 12.52 -6.99 15.92
C TYR A 329 11.40 -6.21 15.19
N SER A 330 10.99 -6.65 14.00
CA SER A 330 9.88 -6.04 13.27
C SER A 330 8.56 -6.18 14.03
N ALA A 331 8.28 -7.35 14.60
CA ALA A 331 7.08 -7.59 15.40
C ALA A 331 7.05 -6.70 16.65
N THR A 332 8.18 -6.61 17.37
CA THR A 332 8.30 -5.74 18.55
C THR A 332 8.09 -4.28 18.17
N ALA A 333 8.72 -3.80 17.10
CA ALA A 333 8.56 -2.42 16.64
C ALA A 333 7.10 -2.13 16.24
N CYS A 334 6.45 -3.02 15.47
CA CYS A 334 5.04 -2.88 15.12
C CYS A 334 4.13 -2.87 16.36
N THR A 335 4.39 -3.75 17.35
CA THR A 335 3.59 -3.81 18.57
C THR A 335 3.74 -2.56 19.43
N ILE A 336 4.96 -2.03 19.58
CA ILE A 336 5.19 -0.79 20.32
C ILE A 336 4.41 0.37 19.68
N ILE A 337 4.56 0.55 18.37
CA ILE A 337 3.87 1.62 17.64
C ILE A 337 2.36 1.42 17.72
N ALA A 338 1.89 0.21 17.49
CA ALA A 338 0.47 -0.13 17.55
C ALA A 338 -0.13 0.14 18.94
N THR A 339 0.65 -0.12 20.02
CA THR A 339 0.23 0.20 21.39
C THR A 339 0.16 1.70 21.64
N ILE A 340 1.12 2.48 21.12
CA ILE A 340 1.09 3.94 21.22
C ILE A 340 -0.16 4.49 20.52
N PHE A 341 -0.45 4.06 19.29
CA PHE A 341 -1.64 4.47 18.57
C PHE A 341 -2.94 4.04 19.27
N PHE A 342 -2.98 2.81 19.80
CA PHE A 342 -4.10 2.34 20.62
C PHE A 342 -4.36 3.28 21.80
N LEU A 343 -3.33 3.62 22.56
CA LEU A 343 -3.47 4.56 23.69
C LEU A 343 -3.95 5.93 23.22
N CYS A 344 -3.43 6.46 22.12
CA CYS A 344 -3.90 7.71 21.53
C CYS A 344 -5.39 7.64 21.16
N PHE A 345 -5.85 6.56 20.54
CA PHE A 345 -7.24 6.40 20.12
C PHE A 345 -8.19 6.21 21.29
N GLN A 346 -7.76 5.60 22.38
CA GLN A 346 -8.57 5.40 23.57
C GLN A 346 -8.62 6.64 24.48
N LEU A 347 -7.51 7.36 24.61
CA LEU A 347 -7.39 8.50 25.53
C LEU A 347 -7.82 9.83 24.93
N PHE A 348 -7.56 10.03 23.63
CA PHE A 348 -7.75 11.31 22.93
C PHE A 348 -8.69 11.27 21.71
N PRO A 349 -9.81 10.50 21.73
CA PRO A 349 -10.66 10.36 20.54
C PRO A 349 -11.31 11.69 20.11
N HIS A 350 -11.73 12.52 21.06
CA HIS A 350 -12.34 13.84 20.80
C HIS A 350 -11.37 14.76 20.05
N GLN A 351 -10.14 14.85 20.52
CA GLN A 351 -9.09 15.68 19.92
C GLN A 351 -8.74 15.19 18.51
N ILE A 352 -8.63 13.88 18.34
CA ILE A 352 -8.32 13.28 17.02
C ILE A 352 -9.42 13.57 16.02
N VAL A 353 -10.69 13.37 16.39
CA VAL A 353 -11.82 13.68 15.52
C VAL A 353 -11.91 15.18 15.24
N GLY A 354 -11.70 16.02 16.26
CA GLY A 354 -11.71 17.48 16.15
C GLY A 354 -10.68 18.07 15.22
N MET A 355 -9.55 17.38 15.00
CA MET A 355 -8.52 17.80 14.00
C MET A 355 -9.04 17.80 12.55
N PHE A 356 -10.07 17.01 12.25
CA PHE A 356 -10.67 16.91 10.91
C PHE A 356 -11.87 17.82 10.68
N GLY A 357 -12.26 18.60 11.67
CA GLY A 357 -13.34 19.59 11.57
C GLY A 357 -14.34 19.54 12.72
N GLY A 358 -15.23 20.54 12.76
CA GLY A 358 -16.32 20.62 13.73
C GLY A 358 -17.58 19.90 13.24
N GLY A 359 -18.45 19.49 14.18
CA GLY A 359 -19.71 18.84 13.90
C GLY A 359 -20.71 18.99 15.04
N SER A 360 -21.90 18.42 14.88
CA SER A 360 -22.91 18.38 15.92
C SER A 360 -22.49 17.46 17.08
N ASN A 361 -23.15 17.57 18.23
CA ASN A 361 -22.94 16.66 19.35
C ASN A 361 -23.13 15.18 18.96
N LEU A 362 -24.10 14.90 18.07
CA LEU A 362 -24.32 13.55 17.54
C LEU A 362 -23.14 13.05 16.69
N TYR A 363 -22.53 13.93 15.91
CA TYR A 363 -21.33 13.62 15.13
C TYR A 363 -20.16 13.20 16.03
N PHE A 364 -19.81 14.01 17.04
CA PHE A 364 -18.74 13.65 17.98
C PHE A 364 -19.05 12.38 18.77
N LYS A 365 -20.29 12.23 19.25
CA LYS A 365 -20.73 11.04 19.98
C LYS A 365 -20.56 9.76 19.16
N PHE A 366 -20.95 9.78 17.88
CA PHE A 366 -20.78 8.63 16.99
C PHE A 366 -19.30 8.39 16.66
N ALA A 367 -18.56 9.44 16.28
CA ALA A 367 -17.17 9.34 15.88
C ALA A 367 -16.26 8.81 16.99
N GLU A 368 -16.43 9.30 18.23
CA GLU A 368 -15.66 8.83 19.39
C GLU A 368 -16.00 7.39 19.73
N LYS A 369 -17.29 7.03 19.73
CA LYS A 369 -17.74 5.65 19.96
C LYS A 369 -17.17 4.72 18.90
N TYR A 370 -17.26 5.10 17.62
CA TYR A 370 -16.76 4.34 16.51
C TYR A 370 -15.23 4.18 16.59
N LEU A 371 -14.49 5.25 16.82
CA LEU A 371 -13.03 5.23 16.96
C LEU A 371 -12.60 4.28 18.07
N ARG A 372 -13.19 4.40 19.27
CA ARG A 372 -12.83 3.57 20.43
C ARG A 372 -13.13 2.09 20.19
N ILE A 373 -14.31 1.77 19.66
CA ILE A 373 -14.73 0.37 19.46
C ILE A 373 -14.01 -0.24 18.25
N PHE A 374 -14.08 0.39 17.09
CA PHE A 374 -13.51 -0.16 15.86
C PHE A 374 -11.98 -0.32 15.93
N MET A 375 -11.30 0.59 16.63
CA MET A 375 -9.85 0.58 16.81
C MET A 375 -9.41 -0.04 18.14
N LEU A 376 -10.29 -0.80 18.83
CA LEU A 376 -10.00 -1.39 20.14
C LEU A 376 -8.79 -2.34 20.13
N LEU A 377 -8.56 -3.05 19.03
CA LEU A 377 -7.46 -4.02 18.90
C LEU A 377 -6.31 -3.50 18.02
N THR A 378 -6.18 -2.19 17.88
CA THR A 378 -5.08 -1.59 17.13
C THR A 378 -3.72 -2.10 17.59
N PHE A 379 -3.52 -2.34 18.90
CA PHE A 379 -2.26 -2.87 19.45
C PHE A 379 -1.85 -4.24 18.87
N ALA A 380 -2.80 -5.02 18.37
CA ALA A 380 -2.56 -6.32 17.74
C ALA A 380 -2.52 -6.24 16.20
N ASN A 381 -3.15 -5.20 15.63
CA ASN A 381 -3.39 -5.11 14.18
C ASN A 381 -2.12 -4.90 13.34
N GLY A 382 -1.02 -4.39 13.92
CA GLY A 382 0.25 -4.21 13.20
C GLY A 382 0.94 -5.52 12.80
N ILE A 383 0.68 -6.64 13.49
CA ILE A 383 1.33 -7.93 13.28
C ILE A 383 0.84 -8.60 11.98
N GLN A 384 -0.43 -8.47 11.64
CA GLN A 384 -1.03 -9.15 10.48
C GLN A 384 -0.43 -8.66 9.15
N PRO A 385 -0.41 -7.35 8.79
CA PRO A 385 0.18 -6.89 7.53
C PRO A 385 1.69 -7.13 7.47
N MET A 386 2.39 -7.05 8.62
CA MET A 386 3.80 -7.39 8.71
C MET A 386 4.04 -8.88 8.40
N SER A 387 3.22 -9.79 8.94
CA SER A 387 3.34 -11.23 8.68
C SER A 387 2.99 -11.59 7.24
N ALA A 388 2.04 -10.91 6.60
CA ALA A 388 1.76 -11.08 5.17
C ALA A 388 3.00 -10.75 4.32
N GLY A 389 3.66 -9.62 4.62
CA GLY A 389 4.92 -9.24 3.98
C GLY A 389 6.06 -10.24 4.24
N PHE A 390 6.14 -10.78 5.44
CA PHE A 390 7.11 -11.82 5.80
C PHE A 390 6.94 -13.08 4.94
N PHE A 391 5.73 -13.66 4.88
CA PHE A 391 5.48 -14.87 4.08
C PHE A 391 5.75 -14.66 2.59
N THR A 392 5.38 -13.52 2.05
CA THR A 392 5.70 -13.15 0.66
C THR A 392 7.21 -13.12 0.45
N SER A 393 7.97 -12.51 1.36
CA SER A 393 9.41 -12.34 1.24
C SER A 393 10.21 -13.64 1.33
N ILE A 394 9.71 -14.62 2.10
CA ILE A 394 10.35 -15.95 2.22
C ILE A 394 9.87 -16.95 1.15
N GLY A 395 9.15 -16.50 0.13
CA GLY A 395 8.73 -17.33 -0.99
C GLY A 395 7.47 -18.16 -0.75
N LYS A 396 6.72 -17.93 0.35
CA LYS A 396 5.52 -18.70 0.70
C LYS A 396 4.26 -17.98 0.22
N ALA A 397 4.06 -17.94 -1.10
CA ALA A 397 2.98 -17.24 -1.77
C ALA A 397 1.59 -17.53 -1.19
N THR A 398 1.24 -18.80 -1.02
CA THR A 398 -0.08 -19.23 -0.49
C THR A 398 -0.35 -18.66 0.90
N LEU A 399 0.64 -18.73 1.80
CA LEU A 399 0.50 -18.16 3.15
C LEU A 399 0.42 -16.63 3.12
N GLY A 400 1.17 -15.98 2.22
CA GLY A 400 1.07 -14.55 1.98
C GLY A 400 -0.33 -14.13 1.54
N ILE A 401 -0.94 -14.86 0.59
CA ILE A 401 -2.30 -14.61 0.11
C ILE A 401 -3.31 -14.81 1.24
N ILE A 402 -3.25 -15.95 1.96
CA ILE A 402 -4.14 -16.22 3.09
C ILE A 402 -4.04 -15.09 4.12
N MET A 403 -2.83 -14.71 4.52
CA MET A 403 -2.63 -13.63 5.49
C MET A 403 -3.19 -12.30 5.00
N SER A 404 -2.99 -11.96 3.73
CA SER A 404 -3.48 -10.71 3.15
C SER A 404 -5.02 -10.64 3.12
N LEU A 405 -5.68 -11.76 2.79
CA LEU A 405 -7.14 -11.81 2.67
C LEU A 405 -7.86 -12.05 4.00
N THR A 406 -7.20 -12.63 4.98
CA THR A 406 -7.81 -13.06 6.25
C THR A 406 -8.58 -11.92 6.91
N ARG A 407 -7.97 -10.78 7.10
CA ARG A 407 -8.61 -9.64 7.77
C ARG A 407 -9.74 -9.05 6.93
N GLN A 408 -9.47 -8.77 5.67
CA GLN A 408 -10.38 -7.97 4.83
C GLN A 408 -11.56 -8.80 4.31
N VAL A 409 -11.28 -9.94 3.68
CA VAL A 409 -12.29 -10.71 2.94
C VAL A 409 -12.89 -11.81 3.81
N ILE A 410 -12.05 -12.52 4.57
CA ILE A 410 -12.51 -13.70 5.32
C ILE A 410 -13.29 -13.29 6.57
N PHE A 411 -12.83 -12.25 7.28
CA PHE A 411 -13.48 -11.84 8.53
C PHE A 411 -14.23 -10.53 8.41
N LEU A 412 -13.58 -9.42 8.04
CA LEU A 412 -14.20 -8.10 8.10
C LEU A 412 -15.42 -7.98 7.19
N LEU A 413 -15.33 -8.41 5.94
CA LEU A 413 -16.41 -8.28 4.97
C LEU A 413 -17.70 -9.01 5.42
N PRO A 414 -17.66 -10.30 5.82
CA PRO A 414 -18.86 -10.97 6.34
C PRO A 414 -19.39 -10.33 7.62
N LEU A 415 -18.53 -9.94 8.56
CA LEU A 415 -18.95 -9.37 9.84
C LEU A 415 -19.62 -8.01 9.66
N VAL A 416 -19.12 -7.16 8.75
CA VAL A 416 -19.73 -5.86 8.41
C VAL A 416 -21.13 -6.03 7.81
N VAL A 417 -21.39 -7.13 7.10
CA VAL A 417 -22.72 -7.42 6.53
C VAL A 417 -23.65 -8.04 7.59
N ILE A 418 -23.14 -9.02 8.36
CA ILE A 418 -23.97 -9.84 9.26
C ILE A 418 -24.34 -9.09 10.56
N PHE A 419 -23.38 -8.44 11.22
CA PHE A 419 -23.59 -7.83 12.53
C PHE A 419 -24.63 -6.71 12.53
N PRO A 420 -24.68 -5.82 11.50
CA PRO A 420 -25.73 -4.80 11.44
C PRO A 420 -27.15 -5.36 11.35
N MET A 421 -27.34 -6.60 10.87
CA MET A 421 -28.65 -7.25 10.82
C MET A 421 -29.23 -7.48 12.23
N PHE A 422 -28.36 -7.65 13.24
CA PHE A 422 -28.76 -7.90 14.64
C PHE A 422 -28.60 -6.69 15.54
N MET A 423 -27.61 -5.82 15.26
CA MET A 423 -27.19 -4.72 16.15
C MET A 423 -27.37 -3.33 15.50
N GLY A 424 -27.96 -3.25 14.31
CA GLY A 424 -28.06 -1.99 13.57
C GLY A 424 -26.69 -1.39 13.27
N ILE A 425 -26.58 -0.05 13.27
CA ILE A 425 -25.36 0.68 12.96
C ILE A 425 -24.18 0.32 13.89
N ASP A 426 -24.48 -0.03 15.15
CA ASP A 426 -23.44 -0.42 16.12
C ASP A 426 -22.72 -1.72 15.72
N GLY A 427 -23.39 -2.61 14.99
CA GLY A 427 -22.78 -3.84 14.47
C GLY A 427 -21.55 -3.62 13.61
N VAL A 428 -21.52 -2.51 12.84
CA VAL A 428 -20.33 -2.12 12.05
C VAL A 428 -19.12 -1.85 12.95
N MET A 429 -19.35 -1.27 14.13
CA MET A 429 -18.28 -0.93 15.07
C MET A 429 -17.59 -2.18 15.62
N TYR A 430 -18.34 -3.23 15.91
CA TYR A 430 -17.81 -4.47 16.49
C TYR A 430 -17.17 -5.42 15.45
N ALA A 431 -17.49 -5.23 14.17
CA ALA A 431 -16.88 -6.03 13.10
C ALA A 431 -15.36 -5.89 13.04
N GLY A 432 -14.82 -4.67 13.25
CA GLY A 432 -13.39 -4.39 13.25
C GLY A 432 -12.59 -5.22 14.27
N PRO A 433 -12.87 -5.09 15.57
CA PRO A 433 -12.14 -5.81 16.63
C PRO A 433 -12.17 -7.33 16.45
N ILE A 434 -13.31 -7.89 16.06
CA ILE A 434 -13.43 -9.35 15.88
C ILE A 434 -12.60 -9.80 14.69
N ALA A 435 -12.64 -9.08 13.56
CA ALA A 435 -11.80 -9.38 12.42
C ALA A 435 -10.30 -9.25 12.75
N ASP A 436 -9.93 -8.22 13.51
CA ASP A 436 -8.54 -8.00 13.94
C ASP A 436 -8.06 -9.10 14.88
N THR A 437 -8.89 -9.55 15.83
CA THR A 437 -8.57 -10.69 16.72
C THR A 437 -8.29 -11.97 15.94
N ALA A 438 -9.21 -12.32 15.05
CA ALA A 438 -9.08 -13.52 14.26
C ALA A 438 -7.85 -13.49 13.33
N ALA A 439 -7.62 -12.35 12.67
CA ALA A 439 -6.45 -12.14 11.82
C ALA A 439 -5.14 -12.18 12.60
N PHE A 440 -5.10 -11.57 13.79
CA PHE A 440 -3.94 -11.61 14.69
C PHE A 440 -3.61 -13.03 15.14
N ILE A 441 -4.60 -13.78 15.63
CA ILE A 441 -4.40 -15.17 16.08
C ILE A 441 -3.82 -16.01 14.95
N LEU A 442 -4.40 -15.93 13.75
CA LEU A 442 -3.90 -16.68 12.60
C LEU A 442 -2.48 -16.26 12.22
N ALA A 443 -2.18 -14.95 12.20
CA ALA A 443 -0.84 -14.46 11.91
C ALA A 443 0.19 -15.00 12.89
N VAL A 444 -0.11 -14.99 14.20
CA VAL A 444 0.77 -15.52 15.25
C VAL A 444 0.94 -17.04 15.12
N VAL A 445 -0.13 -17.78 14.90
CA VAL A 445 -0.06 -19.26 14.77
C VAL A 445 0.80 -19.66 13.57
N PHE A 446 0.55 -19.09 12.39
CA PHE A 446 1.32 -19.42 11.20
C PHE A 446 2.77 -18.97 11.29
N ALA A 447 3.02 -17.76 11.83
CA ALA A 447 4.38 -17.28 12.03
C ALA A 447 5.16 -18.16 13.02
N ARG A 448 4.56 -18.51 14.17
CA ARG A 448 5.20 -19.44 15.15
C ARG A 448 5.53 -20.79 14.52
N LYS A 449 4.59 -21.37 13.77
CA LYS A 449 4.81 -22.64 13.08
C LYS A 449 5.96 -22.56 12.08
N GLU A 450 6.04 -21.48 11.32
CA GLU A 450 7.09 -21.30 10.31
C GLU A 450 8.46 -21.04 10.93
N LEU A 451 8.51 -20.11 11.92
CA LEU A 451 9.74 -19.80 12.65
C LEU A 451 10.25 -21.01 13.48
N GLY A 452 9.33 -21.88 13.93
CA GLY A 452 9.66 -23.16 14.59
C GLY A 452 10.37 -24.13 13.65
N LYS A 453 9.92 -24.24 12.39
CA LYS A 453 10.60 -25.07 11.37
C LYS A 453 12.03 -24.59 11.10
N MET A 454 12.23 -23.27 11.09
CA MET A 454 13.55 -22.64 10.89
C MET A 454 14.51 -22.83 12.09
N LYS A 455 14.02 -23.24 13.24
CA LYS A 455 14.86 -23.55 14.41
C LYS A 455 15.52 -24.92 14.28
N ASN A 456 14.84 -25.82 13.57
CA ASN A 456 15.22 -27.23 13.46
C ASN A 456 15.88 -27.55 12.10
N ALA A 457 16.03 -26.55 11.23
CA ALA A 457 16.67 -26.64 9.91
C ALA A 457 18.06 -26.00 9.92
#